data_3ea462c0c53fea943d962437d0fc0b48
#
_entry.id   3ea462c0c53fea943d962437d0fc0b48
#
_cell.length_a   1.000
_cell.length_b   1.000
_cell.length_c   1.000
_cell.angle_alpha   90.00
_cell.angle_beta   90.00
_cell.angle_gamma   90.00
#
_symmetry.space_group_name_H-M   'P 1'
#
loop_
_entity.id
_entity.type
_entity.pdbx_description
1 polymer ?
#
loop_
_entity_poly.entity_id
_entity_poly.type
_entity_poly.pdbx_seq_one_letter_code
_entity_poly.pdbx_strand_id
1 'polypeptide(L)'
;IHFLRLVSHKIAYKLYRSSYNRGARLFYPPTFLFLDYLLKYAAKHHIDQRSEITLKKTREGIREELGMTVKTINRTIGKLKEDRLIDTRKGKVVITLKQYQLAQKKITDYLS
;
A
#
# COMPACT_ATOMS: atom_id res chain seq x y z
N ILE A 1 -17.80 -12.33 -20.90
CA ILE A 1 -17.63 -12.50 -19.49
C ILE A 1 -16.23 -12.22 -19.00
N HIS A 2 -15.29 -12.75 -19.73
CA HIS A 2 -13.92 -12.48 -19.34
C HIS A 2 -13.62 -10.99 -19.38
N PHE A 3 -14.09 -10.34 -20.43
CA PHE A 3 -13.95 -8.91 -20.52
C PHE A 3 -14.66 -8.24 -19.37
N LEU A 4 -15.87 -8.68 -19.10
CA LEU A 4 -16.63 -8.14 -17.99
C LEU A 4 -15.93 -8.39 -16.68
N ARG A 5 -15.30 -9.55 -16.57
CA ARG A 5 -14.59 -9.87 -15.36
C ARG A 5 -13.42 -8.95 -15.15
N LEU A 6 -12.67 -8.62 -16.19
CA LEU A 6 -11.57 -7.67 -16.06
C LEU A 6 -12.06 -6.30 -15.70
N VAL A 7 -13.10 -5.85 -16.39
CA VAL A 7 -13.70 -4.58 -16.10
C VAL A 7 -14.31 -4.62 -14.71
N SER A 8 -15.00 -5.72 -14.41
CA SER A 8 -15.59 -5.88 -13.10
C SER A 8 -14.55 -5.92 -12.02
N HIS A 9 -13.42 -6.50 -12.31
CA HIS A 9 -12.34 -6.55 -11.34
C HIS A 9 -11.89 -5.15 -10.96
N LYS A 10 -11.71 -4.28 -11.94
CA LYS A 10 -11.35 -2.90 -11.65
C LYS A 10 -12.48 -2.15 -10.97
N ILE A 11 -13.70 -2.39 -11.41
CA ILE A 11 -14.85 -1.77 -10.79
C ILE A 11 -15.02 -2.29 -9.38
N ALA A 12 -14.87 -3.59 -9.20
CA ALA A 12 -14.96 -4.19 -7.89
C ALA A 12 -13.90 -3.61 -6.95
N TYR A 13 -12.73 -3.37 -7.48
CA TYR A 13 -11.67 -2.78 -6.67
C TYR A 13 -12.07 -1.38 -6.22
N LYS A 14 -12.66 -0.60 -7.10
CA LYS A 14 -13.11 0.74 -6.74
C LYS A 14 -14.23 0.70 -5.72
N LEU A 15 -15.20 -0.18 -5.94
CA LEU A 15 -16.29 -0.36 -4.99
C LEU A 15 -15.74 -0.82 -3.66
N TYR A 16 -14.82 -1.75 -3.73
CA TYR A 16 -14.18 -2.24 -2.55
C TYR A 16 -13.51 -1.12 -1.79
N ARG A 17 -12.88 -0.21 -2.53
CA ARG A 17 -12.25 0.93 -1.91
C ARG A 17 -13.24 1.90 -1.30
N SER A 18 -14.42 2.03 -1.87
CA SER A 18 -15.40 2.91 -1.27
C SER A 18 -15.92 2.35 0.04
N SER A 19 -15.88 1.03 0.22
CA SER A 19 -16.19 0.42 1.50
C SER A 19 -14.95 0.13 2.31
N TYR A 20 -13.81 0.52 1.80
CA TYR A 20 -12.52 0.24 2.39
C TYR A 20 -12.41 0.68 3.84
N ASN A 21 -12.89 1.88 4.13
CA ASN A 21 -12.74 2.44 5.47
C ASN A 21 -13.59 1.73 6.51
N ARG A 22 -14.52 0.86 6.08
CA ARG A 22 -15.40 0.17 7.01
C ARG A 22 -15.16 -1.32 7.05
N GLY A 23 -14.96 -1.95 5.89
CA GLY A 23 -14.93 -3.40 5.83
C GLY A 23 -13.56 -4.01 5.60
N ALA A 24 -12.72 -3.34 4.80
CA ALA A 24 -11.46 -3.92 4.38
C ALA A 24 -10.54 -4.27 5.54
N ARG A 25 -10.58 -3.48 6.61
CA ARG A 25 -9.71 -3.71 7.75
C ARG A 25 -10.01 -4.99 8.48
N LEU A 26 -11.22 -5.50 8.34
CA LEU A 26 -11.60 -6.75 8.98
C LEU A 26 -11.09 -7.96 8.21
N PHE A 27 -10.77 -7.77 6.93
CA PHE A 27 -10.42 -8.89 6.06
C PHE A 27 -8.98 -8.88 5.58
N TYR A 28 -8.32 -7.74 5.67
CA TYR A 28 -6.96 -7.63 5.14
C TYR A 28 -5.97 -7.31 6.23
N PRO A 29 -4.78 -7.93 6.16
CA PRO A 29 -3.77 -7.68 7.18
C PRO A 29 -3.21 -6.27 7.08
N PRO A 30 -2.65 -5.76 8.18
CA PRO A 30 -2.05 -4.42 8.16
C PRO A 30 -0.98 -4.25 7.09
N THR A 31 -0.23 -5.31 6.78
CA THR A 31 0.80 -5.23 5.74
C THR A 31 0.19 -4.89 4.40
N PHE A 32 -0.95 -5.50 4.08
CA PHE A 32 -1.64 -5.20 2.83
C PHE A 32 -2.15 -3.76 2.81
N LEU A 33 -2.79 -3.35 3.90
CA LEU A 33 -3.36 -2.02 3.98
C LEU A 33 -2.31 -0.93 3.86
N PHE A 34 -1.20 -1.11 4.56
CA PHE A 34 -0.13 -0.14 4.51
C PHE A 34 0.54 -0.13 3.14
N LEU A 35 0.76 -1.30 2.56
CA LEU A 35 1.39 -1.40 1.26
C LEU A 35 0.54 -0.73 0.19
N ASP A 36 -0.76 -0.96 0.22
CA ASP A 36 -1.69 -0.33 -0.70
C ASP A 36 -1.65 1.19 -0.55
N TYR A 37 -1.63 1.67 0.68
CA TYR A 37 -1.53 3.08 0.97
C TYR A 37 -0.24 3.67 0.39
N LEU A 38 0.86 2.98 0.60
CA LEU A 38 2.17 3.43 0.14
C LEU A 38 2.24 3.46 -1.40
N LEU A 39 1.66 2.47 -2.05
CA LEU A 39 1.66 2.43 -3.51
C LEU A 39 0.87 3.59 -4.09
N LYS A 40 -0.25 3.93 -3.47
CA LYS A 40 -1.05 5.06 -3.93
C LYS A 40 -0.31 6.37 -3.73
N TYR A 41 0.39 6.48 -2.62
CA TYR A 41 1.21 7.66 -2.36
C TYR A 41 2.30 7.78 -3.40
N ALA A 42 2.98 6.67 -3.70
CA ALA A 42 4.07 6.68 -4.67
C ALA A 42 3.57 7.04 -6.07
N ALA A 43 2.42 6.50 -6.45
CA ALA A 43 1.84 6.80 -7.76
C ALA A 43 1.47 8.27 -7.85
N LYS A 44 0.91 8.82 -6.78
CA LYS A 44 0.53 10.22 -6.73
C LYS A 44 1.74 11.13 -6.89
N HIS A 45 2.88 10.69 -6.41
CA HIS A 45 4.10 11.48 -6.49
C HIS A 45 5.01 11.07 -7.65
N HIS A 46 4.43 10.38 -8.64
CA HIS A 46 5.09 10.09 -9.92
C HIS A 46 6.34 9.25 -9.77
N ILE A 47 6.23 8.12 -9.08
CA ILE A 47 7.37 7.24 -8.91
C ILE A 47 7.89 6.70 -10.25
N ASP A 48 7.03 6.63 -11.26
CA ASP A 48 7.43 6.18 -12.59
C ASP A 48 8.42 7.14 -13.24
N GLN A 49 8.45 8.38 -12.79
CA GLN A 49 9.38 9.40 -13.29
C GLN A 49 10.52 9.65 -12.31
N ARG A 50 10.43 9.07 -11.14
CA ARG A 50 11.46 9.17 -10.11
C ARG A 50 11.93 7.77 -9.78
N SER A 51 13.19 7.60 -9.49
CA SER A 51 13.68 6.27 -9.16
C SER A 51 13.29 5.83 -7.77
N GLU A 52 12.91 6.76 -6.91
CA GLU A 52 12.47 6.42 -5.55
C GLU A 52 11.60 7.54 -4.98
N ILE A 53 10.77 7.16 -4.02
CA ILE A 53 9.88 8.09 -3.32
C ILE A 53 10.08 7.88 -1.83
N THR A 54 10.13 8.98 -1.09
CA THR A 54 10.17 8.94 0.37
C THR A 54 8.79 9.32 0.89
N LEU A 55 8.26 8.50 1.79
CA LEU A 55 6.96 8.78 2.41
C LEU A 55 7.13 9.91 3.42
N LYS A 56 6.62 11.07 3.09
CA LYS A 56 6.77 12.26 3.94
C LYS A 56 5.55 12.43 4.84
N LYS A 57 5.23 11.37 5.57
CA LYS A 57 4.11 11.37 6.50
C LYS A 57 4.62 10.97 7.87
N THR A 58 4.10 11.62 8.90
CA THR A 58 4.43 11.22 10.26
C THR A 58 3.67 9.96 10.59
N ARG A 59 4.11 9.26 11.62
CA ARG A 59 3.38 8.07 12.09
C ARG A 59 1.97 8.42 12.52
N GLU A 60 1.80 9.60 13.13
CA GLU A 60 0.47 10.07 13.51
C GLU A 60 -0.42 10.31 12.29
N GLY A 61 0.14 10.91 11.24
CA GLY A 61 -0.61 11.13 10.02
C GLY A 61 -1.05 9.83 9.38
N ILE A 62 -0.16 8.85 9.37
CA ILE A 62 -0.50 7.53 8.82
C ILE A 62 -1.58 6.88 9.68
N ARG A 63 -1.46 7.00 11.00
CA ARG A 63 -2.44 6.46 11.92
C ARG A 63 -3.83 7.02 11.63
N GLU A 64 -3.90 8.32 11.42
CA GLU A 64 -5.17 8.96 11.14
C GLU A 64 -5.77 8.52 9.81
N GLU A 65 -4.93 8.33 8.80
CA GLU A 65 -5.41 7.95 7.48
C GLU A 65 -5.77 6.47 7.38
N LEU A 66 -5.01 5.61 8.04
CA LEU A 66 -5.24 4.17 7.96
C LEU A 66 -6.00 3.60 9.14
N GLY A 67 -6.05 4.33 10.24
CA GLY A 67 -6.74 3.83 11.42
C GLY A 67 -6.01 2.73 12.14
N MET A 68 -4.71 2.61 11.93
CA MET A 68 -3.87 1.65 12.65
C MET A 68 -3.11 2.38 13.75
N THR A 69 -2.80 1.66 14.83
CA THR A 69 -1.99 2.26 15.88
C THR A 69 -0.55 2.46 15.38
N VAL A 70 0.15 3.39 15.99
CA VAL A 70 1.55 3.63 15.64
C VAL A 70 2.37 2.36 15.84
N LYS A 71 2.07 1.59 16.87
CA LYS A 71 2.76 0.33 17.12
C LYS A 71 2.58 -0.63 15.94
N THR A 72 1.35 -0.76 15.45
CA THR A 72 1.07 -1.62 14.31
C THR A 72 1.76 -1.11 13.05
N ILE A 73 1.75 0.20 12.86
CA ILE A 73 2.42 0.81 11.72
C ILE A 73 3.92 0.48 11.72
N ASN A 74 4.56 0.65 12.86
CA ASN A 74 6.00 0.38 12.96
C ASN A 74 6.31 -1.10 12.75
N ARG A 75 5.47 -1.97 13.28
CA ARG A 75 5.63 -3.41 13.08
C ARG A 75 5.47 -3.77 11.60
N THR A 76 4.50 -3.17 10.94
CA THR A 76 4.23 -3.40 9.53
C THR A 76 5.41 -2.93 8.68
N ILE A 77 5.93 -1.76 8.99
CA ILE A 77 7.10 -1.24 8.27
C ILE A 77 8.28 -2.20 8.41
N GLY A 78 8.50 -2.70 9.63
CA GLY A 78 9.58 -3.66 9.86
C GLY A 78 9.41 -4.91 9.02
N LYS A 79 8.19 -5.44 8.95
CA LYS A 79 7.93 -6.63 8.18
C LYS A 79 8.14 -6.42 6.69
N LEU A 80 7.64 -5.31 6.16
CA LEU A 80 7.81 -5.00 4.75
C LEU A 80 9.27 -4.78 4.40
N LYS A 81 10.02 -4.22 5.34
CA LYS A 81 11.45 -4.06 5.14
C LYS A 81 12.16 -5.40 5.09
N GLU A 82 11.77 -6.32 5.95
CA GLU A 82 12.31 -7.69 5.93
C GLU A 82 12.01 -8.37 4.60
N ASP A 83 10.84 -8.13 4.06
CA ASP A 83 10.43 -8.68 2.77
C ASP A 83 11.06 -7.94 1.60
N ARG A 84 11.85 -6.91 1.87
CA ARG A 84 12.54 -6.11 0.87
C ARG A 84 11.60 -5.38 -0.08
N LEU A 85 10.40 -5.13 0.37
CA LEU A 85 9.43 -4.37 -0.42
C LEU A 85 9.57 -2.88 -0.19
N ILE A 86 10.23 -2.49 0.88
CA ILE A 86 10.52 -1.08 1.19
C ILE A 86 11.87 -0.99 1.88
N ASP A 87 12.35 0.23 2.00
CA ASP A 87 13.52 0.53 2.80
C ASP A 87 13.19 1.64 3.77
N THR A 88 14.06 1.87 4.73
CA THR A 88 13.92 3.03 5.62
C THR A 88 15.21 3.83 5.57
N ARG A 89 15.05 5.13 5.66
CA ARG A 89 16.20 6.04 5.67
C ARG A 89 15.89 7.16 6.64
N LYS A 90 16.68 7.25 7.69
CA LYS A 90 16.47 8.24 8.73
C LYS A 90 15.06 8.18 9.31
N GLY A 91 14.57 6.96 9.50
CA GLY A 91 13.23 6.74 10.08
C GLY A 91 12.08 6.92 9.13
N LYS A 92 12.33 7.26 7.89
CA LYS A 92 11.28 7.43 6.90
C LYS A 92 11.26 6.26 5.93
N VAL A 93 10.05 5.93 5.49
CA VAL A 93 9.87 4.84 4.52
C VAL A 93 10.26 5.32 3.14
N VAL A 94 11.05 4.51 2.45
CA VAL A 94 11.50 4.80 1.08
C VAL A 94 11.12 3.61 0.21
N ILE A 95 10.60 3.89 -0.98
CA ILE A 95 10.27 2.84 -1.92
C ILE A 95 10.86 3.20 -3.29
N THR A 96 11.56 2.24 -3.89
CA THR A 96 12.12 2.43 -5.23
C THR A 96 11.11 1.98 -6.28
N LEU A 97 11.34 2.38 -7.53
CA LEU A 97 10.45 1.96 -8.60
C LEU A 97 10.39 0.44 -8.72
N LYS A 98 11.52 -0.22 -8.55
CA LYS A 98 11.55 -1.68 -8.61
C LYS A 98 10.71 -2.29 -7.50
N GLN A 99 10.83 -1.75 -6.29
CA GLN A 99 10.03 -2.22 -5.16
C GLN A 99 8.56 -1.93 -5.38
N TYR A 100 8.25 -0.79 -5.97
CA TYR A 100 6.89 -0.43 -6.31
C TYR A 100 6.26 -1.47 -7.24
N GLN A 101 7.00 -1.86 -8.26
CA GLN A 101 6.51 -2.87 -9.21
C GLN A 101 6.30 -4.23 -8.55
N LEU A 102 7.24 -4.63 -7.69
CA LEU A 102 7.11 -5.87 -6.95
C LEU A 102 5.90 -5.84 -6.01
N ALA A 103 5.71 -4.71 -5.35
CA ALA A 103 4.60 -4.56 -4.42
C ALA A 103 3.27 -4.57 -5.15
N GLN A 104 3.21 -3.94 -6.32
CA GLN A 104 1.99 -3.98 -7.13
C GLN A 104 1.62 -5.40 -7.49
N LYS A 105 2.61 -6.18 -7.89
CA LYS A 105 2.37 -7.58 -8.23
C LYS A 105 1.87 -8.35 -7.03
N LYS A 106 2.46 -8.11 -5.87
CA LYS A 106 2.06 -8.80 -4.66
C LYS A 106 0.62 -8.47 -4.27
N ILE A 107 0.22 -7.22 -4.40
CA ILE A 107 -1.15 -6.82 -4.10
C ILE A 107 -2.12 -7.43 -5.11
N THR A 108 -1.74 -7.43 -6.39
CA THR A 108 -2.58 -8.03 -7.42
C THR A 108 -2.79 -9.52 -7.13
N ASP A 109 -1.72 -10.21 -6.77
CA ASP A 109 -1.82 -11.63 -6.43
C ASP A 109 -2.71 -11.85 -5.21
N TYR A 110 -2.62 -10.96 -4.24
CA TYR A 110 -3.43 -11.07 -3.03
C TYR A 110 -4.91 -10.89 -3.34
N LEU A 111 -5.24 -9.98 -4.25
CA LEU A 111 -6.62 -9.70 -4.62
C LEU A 111 -7.19 -10.73 -5.59
N SER A 112 -6.34 -11.48 -6.24
CA SER A 112 -6.78 -12.54 -7.13
C SER A 112 -7.22 -13.76 -6.31
#